data_2ca31de9e633e0a5aa7f888b5c5bec75
#
_entry.id   2ca31de9e633e0a5aa7f888b5c5bec75
#
_cell.length_a   1.000
_cell.length_b   1.000
_cell.length_c   1.000
_cell.angle_alpha   90.00
_cell.angle_beta   90.00
_cell.angle_gamma   90.00
#
_symmetry.space_group_name_H-M   'P 1'
#
loop_
_entity.id
_entity.type
_entity.pdbx_description
1 polymer ?
#
loop_
_entity_poly.entity_id
_entity_poly.type
_entity_poly.pdbx_seq_one_letter_code
_entity_poly.pdbx_strand_id
1 'polypeptide(L)'
;MGHVRALSAFAPSRITGWTLVLVLAGCTSHELPTAAGATAAVDADTGTVTLPFDRYWPTLEDTNRLATALDVVVARCMDEAGEPHEPASTEVLPAYQSTARYGVWRMVDARQRGYEPPGVAAKGAELSAAQQKAYDACLQSPETSGLHQTDYFTPQTMRTYQYMRLPPLSTVDEAMRAIDKWRSCMTEAGYVPPRRTVAGADLDWIPADLDRMTVEEQLKTAVADVRCKDKLGLVQELANLDADRQQKMIDEHKTDLEAFRQVWLPMRAAADKVLGAR
;
A
#
# COMPACT_ATOMS: atom_id res chain seq x y z
N MET A 1 -24.83 -67.01 -75.71
CA MET A 1 -24.13 -66.53 -76.91
C MET A 1 -23.72 -65.04 -76.68
N GLY A 2 -22.50 -64.76 -76.77
CA GLY A 2 -21.97 -63.52 -77.29
C GLY A 2 -21.35 -62.54 -76.26
N HIS A 3 -20.05 -62.70 -76.09
CA HIS A 3 -18.93 -61.78 -76.13
C HIS A 3 -18.93 -60.53 -75.22
N VAL A 4 -18.19 -60.62 -74.23
CA VAL A 4 -16.84 -60.00 -73.96
C VAL A 4 -16.56 -58.69 -74.73
N ARG A 5 -16.33 -57.68 -74.01
CA ARG A 5 -15.15 -56.85 -74.20
C ARG A 5 -14.86 -55.92 -72.98
N ALA A 6 -13.70 -56.16 -72.44
CA ALA A 6 -13.06 -55.31 -71.48
C ALA A 6 -12.71 -53.92 -72.08
N LEU A 7 -12.89 -52.87 -71.34
CA LEU A 7 -12.23 -51.60 -71.60
C LEU A 7 -11.67 -51.07 -70.31
N SER A 8 -10.40 -50.89 -70.42
CA SER A 8 -9.38 -50.40 -69.58
C SER A 8 -9.79 -49.30 -68.61
N ALA A 9 -9.38 -49.52 -67.39
CA ALA A 9 -9.36 -48.52 -66.33
C ALA A 9 -8.38 -47.36 -66.67
N PHE A 10 -8.90 -46.17 -66.79
CA PHE A 10 -8.10 -44.97 -66.65
C PHE A 10 -8.18 -44.56 -65.20
N ALA A 11 -7.08 -44.72 -64.49
CA ALA A 11 -6.89 -44.13 -63.18
C ALA A 11 -6.65 -42.58 -63.28
N PRO A 12 -7.45 -41.75 -62.62
CA PRO A 12 -7.09 -40.32 -62.51
C PRO A 12 -5.95 -40.19 -61.54
N SER A 13 -4.88 -39.65 -62.08
CA SER A 13 -3.71 -39.14 -61.37
C SER A 13 -4.17 -38.19 -60.24
N ARG A 14 -3.89 -38.58 -58.98
CA ARG A 14 -4.06 -37.74 -57.85
C ARG A 14 -3.00 -36.63 -57.96
N ILE A 15 -3.44 -35.46 -58.38
CA ILE A 15 -2.68 -34.22 -58.19
C ILE A 15 -2.72 -33.94 -56.69
N THR A 16 -1.67 -34.32 -56.00
CA THR A 16 -1.40 -33.88 -54.66
C THR A 16 -1.11 -32.39 -54.74
N GLY A 17 -2.18 -31.62 -54.52
CA GLY A 17 -2.04 -30.18 -54.28
C GLY A 17 -1.19 -29.97 -53.00
N TRP A 18 0.03 -29.61 -53.19
CA TRP A 18 0.84 -29.06 -52.14
C TRP A 18 0.26 -27.70 -51.79
N THR A 19 -0.59 -27.68 -50.78
CA THR A 19 -1.01 -26.46 -50.14
C THR A 19 0.25 -25.92 -49.46
N LEU A 20 0.86 -24.95 -50.09
CA LEU A 20 1.92 -24.16 -49.50
C LEU A 20 1.28 -23.38 -48.34
N VAL A 21 1.33 -23.93 -47.15
CA VAL A 21 1.02 -23.20 -45.93
C VAL A 21 2.17 -22.23 -45.75
N LEU A 22 1.96 -21.01 -46.22
CA LEU A 22 2.76 -19.86 -45.82
C LEU A 22 2.52 -19.68 -44.33
N VAL A 23 3.37 -20.33 -43.53
CA VAL A 23 3.57 -19.98 -42.14
C VAL A 23 4.20 -18.58 -42.18
N LEU A 24 3.34 -17.58 -42.12
CA LEU A 24 3.76 -16.25 -41.68
C LEU A 24 4.31 -16.46 -40.26
N ALA A 25 5.62 -16.65 -40.16
CA ALA A 25 6.36 -16.46 -38.94
C ALA A 25 6.12 -14.99 -38.55
N GLY A 26 4.97 -14.75 -37.90
CA GLY A 26 4.78 -13.56 -37.11
C GLY A 26 5.95 -13.55 -36.14
N CYS A 27 6.84 -12.59 -36.28
CA CYS A 27 7.72 -12.17 -35.20
C CYS A 27 6.80 -11.69 -34.08
N THR A 28 6.22 -12.65 -33.33
CA THR A 28 5.88 -12.39 -31.95
C THR A 28 7.23 -12.12 -31.32
N SER A 29 7.54 -10.84 -31.12
CA SER A 29 8.46 -10.42 -30.09
C SER A 29 8.03 -11.22 -28.87
N HIS A 30 8.70 -12.33 -28.61
CA HIS A 30 8.74 -12.94 -27.31
C HIS A 30 9.38 -11.85 -26.45
N GLU A 31 8.55 -10.99 -25.88
CA GLU A 31 8.92 -10.38 -24.63
C GLU A 31 9.34 -11.56 -23.74
N LEU A 32 10.64 -11.64 -23.52
CA LEU A 32 11.20 -12.50 -22.49
C LEU A 32 10.29 -12.31 -21.27
N PRO A 33 9.77 -13.38 -20.65
CA PRO A 33 9.05 -13.20 -19.40
C PRO A 33 10.02 -12.45 -18.49
N THR A 34 9.76 -11.18 -18.28
CA THR A 34 10.34 -10.42 -17.18
C THR A 34 10.18 -11.33 -15.99
N ALA A 35 11.27 -11.73 -15.37
CA ALA A 35 11.26 -12.60 -14.20
C ALA A 35 10.11 -12.10 -13.34
N ALA A 36 9.16 -12.98 -13.02
CA ALA A 36 7.90 -12.58 -12.42
C ALA A 36 8.24 -11.73 -11.21
N GLY A 37 8.10 -10.42 -11.35
CA GLY A 37 8.44 -9.47 -10.30
C GLY A 37 7.54 -9.70 -9.10
N ALA A 38 7.93 -9.23 -7.95
CA ALA A 38 7.08 -9.30 -6.78
C ALA A 38 5.79 -8.50 -7.05
N THR A 39 4.63 -9.13 -6.84
CA THR A 39 3.34 -8.50 -7.09
C THR A 39 2.77 -8.00 -5.77
N ALA A 40 2.36 -6.74 -5.74
CA ALA A 40 1.61 -6.17 -4.63
C ALA A 40 0.16 -6.65 -4.65
N ALA A 41 -0.43 -6.89 -3.49
CA ALA A 41 -1.86 -7.09 -3.38
C ALA A 41 -2.54 -5.74 -3.10
N VAL A 42 -3.37 -5.29 -4.05
CA VAL A 42 -4.20 -4.08 -3.92
C VAL A 42 -5.64 -4.50 -3.72
N ASP A 43 -6.21 -4.17 -2.58
CA ASP A 43 -7.60 -4.44 -2.22
C ASP A 43 -8.38 -3.12 -2.14
N ALA A 44 -9.20 -2.86 -3.14
CA ALA A 44 -10.00 -1.64 -3.21
C ALA A 44 -11.18 -1.62 -2.21
N ASP A 45 -11.66 -2.78 -1.76
CA ASP A 45 -12.77 -2.86 -0.82
C ASP A 45 -12.33 -2.43 0.58
N THR A 46 -11.21 -2.96 1.04
CA THR A 46 -10.61 -2.59 2.34
C THR A 46 -9.76 -1.32 2.26
N GLY A 47 -9.28 -0.94 1.08
CA GLY A 47 -8.36 0.17 0.89
C GLY A 47 -6.92 -0.19 1.27
N THR A 48 -6.56 -1.46 1.26
CA THR A 48 -5.23 -1.90 1.64
C THR A 48 -4.34 -2.20 0.44
N VAL A 49 -3.06 -1.89 0.58
CA VAL A 49 -2.00 -2.31 -0.34
C VAL A 49 -0.97 -3.07 0.47
N THR A 50 -0.86 -4.37 0.19
CA THR A 50 0.12 -5.23 0.86
C THR A 50 1.40 -5.30 0.03
N LEU A 51 2.52 -4.99 0.65
CA LEU A 51 3.84 -4.92 0.05
C LEU A 51 4.81 -5.90 0.74
N PRO A 52 5.91 -6.32 0.08
CA PRO A 52 6.85 -7.28 0.66
C PRO A 52 7.47 -6.87 2.00
N PHE A 53 7.65 -5.57 2.28
CA PHE A 53 8.17 -5.10 3.57
C PHE A 53 7.17 -5.24 4.72
N ASP A 54 5.86 -5.34 4.46
CA ASP A 54 4.83 -5.39 5.50
C ASP A 54 5.01 -6.60 6.44
N ARG A 55 5.64 -7.67 5.97
CA ARG A 55 6.00 -8.83 6.80
C ARG A 55 7.13 -8.58 7.80
N TYR A 56 7.93 -7.55 7.58
CA TYR A 56 9.07 -7.20 8.45
C TYR A 56 8.78 -5.98 9.33
N TRP A 57 7.91 -5.09 8.88
CA TRP A 57 7.60 -3.83 9.53
C TRP A 57 6.27 -3.91 10.27
N PRO A 58 6.15 -3.30 11.46
CA PRO A 58 4.84 -3.17 12.08
C PRO A 58 3.91 -2.38 11.17
N THR A 59 2.75 -2.94 10.89
CA THR A 59 1.70 -2.25 10.14
C THR A 59 1.15 -1.08 10.95
N LEU A 60 0.38 -0.20 10.33
CA LEU A 60 -0.33 0.84 11.08
C LEU A 60 -1.30 0.21 12.10
N GLU A 61 -1.91 -0.92 11.77
CA GLU A 61 -2.74 -1.66 12.69
C GLU A 61 -1.94 -2.13 13.91
N ASP A 62 -0.75 -2.68 13.72
CA ASP A 62 0.14 -3.08 14.82
C ASP A 62 0.53 -1.87 15.69
N THR A 63 0.82 -0.74 15.05
CA THR A 63 1.17 0.51 15.73
C THR A 63 -0.01 1.06 16.54
N ASN A 64 -1.20 1.07 15.98
CA ASN A 64 -2.43 1.48 16.66
C ASN A 64 -2.77 0.53 17.81
N ARG A 65 -2.56 -0.76 17.61
CA ARG A 65 -2.75 -1.79 18.64
C ARG A 65 -1.82 -1.59 19.84
N LEU A 66 -0.55 -1.28 19.58
CA LEU A 66 0.43 -0.93 20.60
C LEU A 66 0.01 0.34 21.37
N ALA A 67 -0.35 1.41 20.63
CA ALA A 67 -0.79 2.66 21.24
C ALA A 67 -2.04 2.46 22.12
N THR A 68 -3.03 1.71 21.62
CA THR A 68 -4.24 1.39 22.39
C THR A 68 -3.93 0.56 23.62
N ALA A 69 -3.04 -0.44 23.52
CA ALA A 69 -2.64 -1.24 24.68
C ALA A 69 -1.90 -0.41 25.73
N LEU A 70 -1.01 0.47 25.29
CA LEU A 70 -0.29 1.40 26.18
C LEU A 70 -1.28 2.31 26.93
N ASP A 71 -2.23 2.92 26.21
CA ASP A 71 -3.22 3.81 26.79
C ASP A 71 -4.11 3.09 27.81
N VAL A 72 -4.48 1.84 27.58
CA VAL A 72 -5.22 1.00 28.53
C VAL A 72 -4.43 0.74 29.82
N VAL A 73 -3.14 0.43 29.69
CA VAL A 73 -2.27 0.20 30.87
C VAL A 73 -2.09 1.49 31.66
N VAL A 74 -1.84 2.59 30.95
CA VAL A 74 -1.70 3.92 31.59
C VAL A 74 -2.97 4.34 32.29
N ALA A 75 -4.15 4.19 31.65
CA ALA A 75 -5.43 4.54 32.26
C ALA A 75 -5.69 3.76 33.55
N ARG A 76 -5.41 2.46 33.57
CA ARG A 76 -5.54 1.63 34.79
C ARG A 76 -4.58 2.12 35.89
N CYS A 77 -3.32 2.40 35.56
CA CYS A 77 -2.35 2.91 36.52
C CYS A 77 -2.78 4.29 37.10
N MET A 78 -3.35 5.16 36.26
CA MET A 78 -3.85 6.47 36.68
C MET A 78 -5.08 6.34 37.61
N ASP A 79 -5.99 5.40 37.33
CA ASP A 79 -7.13 5.12 38.18
C ASP A 79 -6.68 4.64 39.58
N GLU A 80 -5.69 3.72 39.63
CA GLU A 80 -5.07 3.27 40.87
C GLU A 80 -4.36 4.40 41.64
N ALA A 81 -3.85 5.42 40.95
CA ALA A 81 -3.25 6.62 41.52
C ALA A 81 -4.29 7.67 41.98
N GLY A 82 -5.59 7.43 41.77
CA GLY A 82 -6.66 8.37 42.08
C GLY A 82 -6.85 9.51 41.11
N GLU A 83 -6.24 9.44 39.93
CA GLU A 83 -6.34 10.41 38.83
C GLU A 83 -6.93 9.75 37.59
N PRO A 84 -8.24 9.39 37.59
CA PRO A 84 -8.83 8.58 36.52
C PRO A 84 -8.68 9.27 35.16
N HIS A 85 -8.31 8.44 34.19
CA HIS A 85 -8.15 8.80 32.80
C HIS A 85 -8.92 7.81 31.91
N GLU A 86 -9.76 8.34 31.05
CA GLU A 86 -10.45 7.48 30.07
C GLU A 86 -9.57 7.29 28.84
N PRO A 87 -9.24 6.04 28.44
CA PRO A 87 -8.44 5.79 27.27
C PRO A 87 -9.04 6.46 26.02
N ALA A 88 -8.21 7.06 25.20
CA ALA A 88 -8.64 7.78 24.00
C ALA A 88 -9.40 6.88 23.02
N SER A 89 -9.05 5.61 22.94
CA SER A 89 -9.77 4.58 22.19
C SER A 89 -9.35 3.21 22.64
N THR A 90 -10.32 2.30 22.76
CA THR A 90 -10.08 0.86 22.93
C THR A 90 -10.25 0.11 21.60
N GLU A 91 -10.64 0.82 20.56
CA GLU A 91 -10.83 0.29 19.22
C GLU A 91 -9.56 0.52 18.41
N VAL A 92 -9.02 -0.57 17.88
CA VAL A 92 -7.88 -0.52 16.96
C VAL A 92 -8.39 0.06 15.64
N LEU A 93 -7.94 1.26 15.31
CA LEU A 93 -8.34 1.93 14.08
C LEU A 93 -7.84 1.15 12.86
N PRO A 94 -8.66 1.00 11.81
CA PRO A 94 -8.25 0.34 10.58
C PRO A 94 -7.06 1.04 9.94
N ALA A 95 -6.21 0.25 9.29
CA ALA A 95 -4.99 0.74 8.65
C ALA A 95 -5.28 1.82 7.59
N TYR A 96 -4.74 2.99 7.81
CA TYR A 96 -4.88 4.16 6.91
C TYR A 96 -3.75 4.31 5.88
N GLN A 97 -2.63 3.63 6.10
CA GLN A 97 -1.37 3.87 5.36
C GLN A 97 -1.45 3.71 3.85
N SER A 98 -2.33 2.83 3.36
CA SER A 98 -2.41 2.56 1.93
C SER A 98 -2.96 3.72 1.11
N THR A 99 -3.82 4.56 1.70
CA THR A 99 -4.40 5.71 1.00
C THR A 99 -3.42 6.87 0.86
N ALA A 100 -2.49 7.05 1.80
CA ALA A 100 -1.52 8.13 1.75
C ALA A 100 -0.43 7.92 0.68
N ARG A 101 -0.02 6.66 0.43
CA ARG A 101 1.10 6.35 -0.46
C ARG A 101 0.82 6.67 -1.94
N TYR A 102 -0.43 6.47 -2.39
CA TYR A 102 -0.84 6.69 -3.78
C TYR A 102 -1.94 7.75 -3.89
N GLY A 103 -2.09 8.59 -2.87
CA GLY A 103 -3.15 9.60 -2.75
C GLY A 103 -4.54 8.98 -2.59
N VAL A 104 -5.59 9.74 -2.86
CA VAL A 104 -6.94 9.20 -2.91
C VAL A 104 -7.09 8.28 -4.13
N TRP A 105 -7.51 7.04 -3.91
CA TRP A 105 -7.65 6.06 -4.99
C TRP A 105 -8.90 5.17 -4.85
N ARG A 106 -9.65 5.31 -3.76
CA ARG A 106 -10.95 4.63 -3.61
C ARG A 106 -12.08 5.60 -3.89
N MET A 107 -13.04 5.15 -4.70
CA MET A 107 -14.19 5.98 -5.07
C MET A 107 -15.06 6.37 -3.86
N VAL A 108 -15.16 5.51 -2.85
CA VAL A 108 -15.89 5.80 -1.62
C VAL A 108 -15.25 6.97 -0.86
N ASP A 109 -13.93 6.96 -0.72
CA ASP A 109 -13.18 8.00 -0.04
C ASP A 109 -13.25 9.33 -0.81
N ALA A 110 -13.06 9.28 -2.13
CA ALA A 110 -13.16 10.46 -3.00
C ALA A 110 -14.52 11.15 -2.89
N ARG A 111 -15.61 10.39 -2.80
CA ARG A 111 -16.96 10.93 -2.70
C ARG A 111 -17.31 11.46 -1.31
N GLN A 112 -16.74 10.87 -0.26
CA GLN A 112 -17.07 11.23 1.12
C GLN A 112 -16.20 12.35 1.66
N ARG A 113 -14.91 12.34 1.31
CA ARG A 113 -13.88 13.16 1.97
C ARG A 113 -12.99 13.95 1.00
N GLY A 114 -13.06 13.63 -0.28
CA GLY A 114 -12.13 14.23 -1.25
C GLY A 114 -10.68 13.88 -0.92
N TYR A 115 -9.86 14.89 -0.70
CA TYR A 115 -8.45 14.75 -0.33
C TYR A 115 -8.22 14.83 1.19
N GLU A 116 -9.27 15.03 1.98
CA GLU A 116 -9.12 15.04 3.43
C GLU A 116 -8.71 13.65 3.94
N PRO A 117 -7.73 13.59 4.85
CA PRO A 117 -7.40 12.34 5.51
C PRO A 117 -8.62 11.85 6.32
N PRO A 118 -8.78 10.53 6.53
CA PRO A 118 -9.77 10.05 7.49
C PRO A 118 -9.51 10.72 8.84
N GLY A 119 -10.58 11.09 9.52
CA GLY A 119 -10.50 11.81 10.78
C GLY A 119 -9.52 11.13 11.74
N VAL A 120 -8.59 11.92 12.25
CA VAL A 120 -7.74 11.47 13.35
C VAL A 120 -8.65 11.26 14.54
N ALA A 121 -8.45 10.19 15.30
CA ALA A 121 -9.17 9.96 16.54
C ALA A 121 -9.22 11.27 17.37
N ALA A 122 -10.38 11.56 17.94
CA ALA A 122 -10.60 12.79 18.69
C ALA A 122 -9.42 13.05 19.63
N LYS A 123 -8.94 14.30 19.68
CA LYS A 123 -7.97 14.70 20.70
C LYS A 123 -8.50 14.25 22.05
N GLY A 124 -7.70 13.48 22.77
CA GLY A 124 -8.00 13.14 24.16
C GLY A 124 -8.32 14.43 24.95
N ALA A 125 -9.11 14.32 26.00
CA ALA A 125 -9.40 15.44 26.88
C ALA A 125 -8.09 16.05 27.39
N GLU A 126 -8.02 17.37 27.52
CA GLU A 126 -6.86 18.03 28.13
C GLU A 126 -6.74 17.56 29.60
N LEU A 127 -5.55 17.05 29.92
CA LEU A 127 -5.25 16.60 31.27
C LEU A 127 -5.03 17.78 32.19
N SER A 128 -5.53 17.73 33.43
CA SER A 128 -5.13 18.63 34.50
C SER A 128 -3.63 18.44 34.84
N ALA A 129 -3.03 19.38 35.54
CA ALA A 129 -1.64 19.25 35.97
C ALA A 129 -1.38 18.01 36.85
N ALA A 130 -2.34 17.61 37.68
CA ALA A 130 -2.25 16.41 38.51
C ALA A 130 -2.33 15.15 37.63
N GLN A 131 -3.28 15.10 36.70
CA GLN A 131 -3.41 14.01 35.75
C GLN A 131 -2.18 13.89 34.85
N GLN A 132 -1.61 15.01 34.36
CA GLN A 132 -0.39 14.97 33.55
C GLN A 132 0.78 14.36 34.32
N LYS A 133 0.94 14.73 35.60
CA LYS A 133 1.99 14.16 36.44
C LYS A 133 1.78 12.65 36.66
N ALA A 134 0.55 12.23 36.92
CA ALA A 134 0.22 10.81 37.07
C ALA A 134 0.45 10.05 35.75
N TYR A 135 0.02 10.63 34.63
CA TYR A 135 0.21 10.08 33.28
C TYR A 135 1.70 9.82 32.98
N ASP A 136 2.56 10.83 33.21
CA ASP A 136 4.01 10.74 32.98
C ASP A 136 4.64 9.66 33.86
N ALA A 137 4.20 9.52 35.11
CA ALA A 137 4.66 8.46 36.01
C ALA A 137 4.19 7.07 35.55
N CYS A 138 2.93 6.94 35.13
CA CYS A 138 2.37 5.69 34.63
C CYS A 138 3.00 5.26 33.31
N LEU A 139 3.36 6.18 32.42
CA LEU A 139 4.11 5.88 31.20
C LEU A 139 5.48 5.24 31.48
N GLN A 140 6.09 5.54 32.63
CA GLN A 140 7.39 4.98 33.03
C GLN A 140 7.27 3.75 33.93
N SER A 141 6.07 3.25 34.15
CA SER A 141 5.84 2.08 34.97
C SER A 141 6.39 0.81 34.31
N PRO A 142 6.82 -0.22 35.09
CA PRO A 142 7.25 -1.49 34.52
C PRO A 142 6.18 -2.18 33.66
N GLU A 143 4.90 -1.88 33.89
CA GLU A 143 3.76 -2.48 33.19
C GLU A 143 3.63 -1.99 31.74
N THR A 144 4.18 -0.82 31.42
CA THR A 144 4.22 -0.28 30.06
C THR A 144 5.44 -0.78 29.25
N SER A 145 6.35 -1.53 29.90
CA SER A 145 7.54 -2.09 29.25
C SER A 145 7.15 -2.95 28.04
N GLY A 146 7.80 -2.70 26.91
CA GLY A 146 7.53 -3.40 25.66
C GLY A 146 6.27 -2.92 24.91
N LEU A 147 5.58 -1.87 25.40
CA LEU A 147 4.45 -1.25 24.70
C LEU A 147 4.84 0.11 24.05
N HIS A 148 5.98 0.69 24.40
CA HIS A 148 6.42 1.95 23.80
C HIS A 148 6.94 1.73 22.39
N GLN A 149 6.38 2.42 21.42
CA GLN A 149 6.87 2.37 20.03
C GLN A 149 8.34 2.74 19.91
N THR A 150 8.87 3.55 20.82
CA THR A 150 10.29 3.94 20.85
C THR A 150 11.22 2.79 21.21
N ASP A 151 10.74 1.73 21.87
CA ASP A 151 11.59 0.64 22.38
C ASP A 151 12.24 -0.18 21.25
N TYR A 152 11.68 -0.14 20.05
CA TYR A 152 12.30 -0.80 18.90
C TYR A 152 13.29 0.08 18.11
N PHE A 153 13.44 1.36 18.44
CA PHE A 153 14.41 2.25 17.80
C PHE A 153 15.81 2.09 18.41
N THR A 154 16.37 0.90 18.32
CA THR A 154 17.77 0.66 18.67
C THR A 154 18.72 1.09 17.54
N PRO A 155 20.02 1.30 17.79
CA PRO A 155 20.98 1.58 16.71
C PRO A 155 20.98 0.50 15.60
N GLN A 156 20.70 -0.75 15.93
CA GLN A 156 20.60 -1.83 14.95
C GLN A 156 19.33 -1.73 14.12
N THR A 157 18.18 -1.56 14.75
CA THR A 157 16.89 -1.41 14.03
C THR A 157 16.87 -0.15 13.18
N MET A 158 17.50 0.94 13.64
CA MET A 158 17.67 2.16 12.85
C MET A 158 18.52 1.97 11.60
N ARG A 159 19.57 1.13 11.64
CA ARG A 159 20.34 0.78 10.43
C ARG A 159 19.49 -0.01 9.45
N THR A 160 18.76 -1.00 9.94
CA THR A 160 17.83 -1.79 9.09
C THR A 160 16.74 -0.92 8.49
N TYR A 161 16.21 0.03 9.26
CA TYR A 161 15.24 1.01 8.77
C TYR A 161 15.78 1.82 7.58
N GLN A 162 17.07 2.16 7.56
CA GLN A 162 17.68 2.87 6.43
C GLN A 162 17.61 2.06 5.13
N TYR A 163 17.75 0.74 5.18
CA TYR A 163 17.61 -0.13 4.01
C TYR A 163 16.16 -0.15 3.50
N MET A 164 15.18 -0.04 4.40
CA MET A 164 13.76 -0.01 4.05
C MET A 164 13.30 1.34 3.47
N ARG A 165 14.12 2.38 3.58
CA ARG A 165 13.84 3.69 2.99
C ARG A 165 14.24 3.70 1.51
N LEU A 166 13.36 3.18 0.67
CA LEU A 166 13.57 3.26 -0.78
C LEU A 166 13.52 4.72 -1.26
N PRO A 167 14.30 5.05 -2.30
CA PRO A 167 14.14 6.34 -2.97
C PRO A 167 12.68 6.55 -3.42
N PRO A 168 12.16 7.79 -3.47
CA PRO A 168 10.81 8.07 -3.88
C PRO A 168 10.47 7.52 -5.27
N LEU A 169 9.21 7.15 -5.52
CA LEU A 169 8.75 6.74 -6.86
C LEU A 169 8.99 7.83 -7.92
N SER A 170 9.07 9.09 -7.52
CA SER A 170 9.44 10.20 -8.41
C SER A 170 10.85 10.12 -9.01
N THR A 171 11.69 9.21 -8.50
CA THR A 171 13.03 8.92 -9.06
C THR A 171 13.04 7.69 -9.97
N VAL A 172 11.89 7.05 -10.19
CA VAL A 172 11.74 5.83 -10.99
C VAL A 172 11.08 6.18 -12.33
N ASP A 173 11.78 6.00 -13.43
CA ASP A 173 11.30 6.40 -14.75
C ASP A 173 9.97 5.72 -15.14
N GLU A 174 9.80 4.44 -14.80
CA GLU A 174 8.56 3.70 -15.04
C GLU A 174 7.38 4.34 -14.29
N ALA A 175 7.58 4.63 -13.01
CA ALA A 175 6.57 5.28 -12.18
C ALA A 175 6.21 6.66 -12.75
N MET A 176 7.23 7.42 -13.17
CA MET A 176 6.99 8.76 -13.74
C MET A 176 6.22 8.69 -15.05
N ARG A 177 6.48 7.71 -15.91
CA ARG A 177 5.70 7.51 -17.14
C ARG A 177 4.22 7.18 -16.85
N ALA A 178 3.95 6.35 -15.85
CA ALA A 178 2.60 6.02 -15.42
C ALA A 178 1.87 7.25 -14.84
N ILE A 179 2.56 8.02 -14.02
CA ILE A 179 2.04 9.26 -13.43
C ILE A 179 1.77 10.33 -14.48
N ASP A 180 2.62 10.46 -15.50
CA ASP A 180 2.40 11.45 -16.58
C ASP A 180 1.15 11.07 -17.41
N LYS A 181 0.86 9.77 -17.62
CA LYS A 181 -0.40 9.33 -18.24
C LYS A 181 -1.62 9.73 -17.39
N TRP A 182 -1.52 9.54 -16.06
CA TRP A 182 -2.58 9.96 -15.15
C TRP A 182 -2.78 11.46 -15.15
N ARG A 183 -1.71 12.26 -15.15
CA ARG A 183 -1.79 13.72 -15.26
C ARG A 183 -2.47 14.17 -16.56
N SER A 184 -2.16 13.51 -17.68
CA SER A 184 -2.81 13.76 -18.95
C SER A 184 -4.31 13.47 -18.88
N CYS A 185 -4.70 12.34 -18.28
CA CYS A 185 -6.11 11.98 -18.06
C CYS A 185 -6.85 13.05 -17.24
N MET A 186 -6.23 13.53 -16.14
CA MET A 186 -6.80 14.60 -15.31
C MET A 186 -7.00 15.89 -16.11
N THR A 187 -5.99 16.27 -16.89
CA THR A 187 -6.04 17.48 -17.75
C THR A 187 -7.13 17.37 -18.82
N GLU A 188 -7.25 16.20 -19.47
CA GLU A 188 -8.31 15.92 -20.46
C GLU A 188 -9.70 15.96 -19.83
N ALA A 189 -9.81 15.58 -18.55
CA ALA A 189 -11.04 15.67 -17.78
C ALA A 189 -11.35 17.10 -17.28
N GLY A 190 -10.49 18.08 -17.57
CA GLY A 190 -10.67 19.48 -17.21
C GLY A 190 -10.18 19.84 -15.81
N TYR A 191 -9.37 19.00 -15.18
CA TYR A 191 -8.82 19.23 -13.84
C TYR A 191 -7.34 19.54 -13.91
N VAL A 192 -6.86 20.36 -12.97
CA VAL A 192 -5.42 20.61 -12.78
C VAL A 192 -4.85 19.49 -11.94
N PRO A 193 -3.98 18.63 -12.48
CA PRO A 193 -3.41 17.55 -11.69
C PRO A 193 -2.47 18.12 -10.61
N PRO A 194 -2.32 17.43 -9.46
CA PRO A 194 -1.33 17.76 -8.45
C PRO A 194 0.06 18.00 -9.03
N ARG A 195 0.77 18.96 -8.48
CA ARG A 195 2.11 19.30 -8.96
C ARG A 195 3.11 18.23 -8.51
N ARG A 196 4.15 18.07 -9.32
CA ARG A 196 5.33 17.32 -8.92
C ARG A 196 6.02 18.09 -7.80
N THR A 197 6.25 17.47 -6.63
CA THR A 197 7.05 18.12 -5.58
C THR A 197 8.46 18.36 -6.07
N VAL A 198 8.97 19.57 -5.79
CA VAL A 198 10.36 19.94 -6.05
C VAL A 198 11.21 19.31 -4.95
N ALA A 199 12.36 18.71 -5.33
CA ALA A 199 13.39 18.22 -4.41
C ALA A 199 13.15 16.85 -3.72
N GLY A 200 12.84 15.79 -4.49
CA GLY A 200 13.05 14.40 -4.03
C GLY A 200 12.10 13.90 -2.94
N ALA A 201 11.06 14.66 -2.63
CA ALA A 201 9.96 14.17 -1.81
C ALA A 201 9.04 13.26 -2.64
N ASP A 202 8.27 12.43 -1.96
CA ASP A 202 7.21 11.64 -2.58
C ASP A 202 6.26 12.55 -3.38
N LEU A 203 5.58 11.94 -4.34
CA LEU A 203 4.63 12.65 -5.19
C LEU A 203 3.58 13.35 -4.33
N ASP A 204 3.37 14.62 -4.63
CA ASP A 204 2.25 15.33 -4.06
C ASP A 204 0.97 14.90 -4.81
N TRP A 205 0.14 14.14 -4.11
CA TRP A 205 -1.14 13.67 -4.62
C TRP A 205 -2.28 14.66 -4.37
N ILE A 206 -1.98 15.79 -3.74
CA ILE A 206 -2.96 16.80 -3.34
C ILE A 206 -2.88 17.96 -4.32
N PRO A 207 -4.01 18.48 -4.86
CA PRO A 207 -4.02 19.67 -5.67
C PRO A 207 -3.35 20.86 -4.98
N ALA A 208 -2.49 21.60 -5.72
CA ALA A 208 -1.71 22.71 -5.14
C ALA A 208 -2.58 23.87 -4.64
N ASP A 209 -3.82 23.96 -5.09
CA ASP A 209 -4.80 24.98 -4.77
C ASP A 209 -5.96 24.47 -3.89
N LEU A 210 -5.75 23.31 -3.23
CA LEU A 210 -6.76 22.66 -2.40
C LEU A 210 -7.41 23.62 -1.40
N ASP A 211 -6.60 24.49 -0.75
CA ASP A 211 -7.08 25.47 0.23
C ASP A 211 -8.00 26.54 -0.37
N ARG A 212 -8.02 26.68 -1.68
CA ARG A 212 -8.86 27.65 -2.42
C ARG A 212 -10.10 27.03 -3.01
N MET A 213 -10.18 25.71 -3.00
CA MET A 213 -11.30 24.96 -3.55
C MET A 213 -12.43 24.88 -2.54
N THR A 214 -13.64 25.01 -3.02
CA THR A 214 -14.82 24.65 -2.22
C THR A 214 -14.85 23.15 -1.97
N VAL A 215 -15.54 22.68 -0.94
CA VAL A 215 -15.71 21.25 -0.64
C VAL A 215 -16.25 20.50 -1.86
N GLU A 216 -17.21 21.09 -2.57
CA GLU A 216 -17.80 20.48 -3.78
C GLU A 216 -16.76 20.31 -4.90
N GLU A 217 -15.90 21.30 -5.13
CA GLU A 217 -14.83 21.23 -6.11
C GLU A 217 -13.77 20.19 -5.72
N GLN A 218 -13.42 20.11 -4.44
CA GLN A 218 -12.50 19.08 -3.93
C GLN A 218 -13.06 17.68 -4.15
N LEU A 219 -14.33 17.44 -3.83
CA LEU A 219 -14.97 16.14 -4.04
C LEU A 219 -15.02 15.77 -5.54
N LYS A 220 -15.39 16.72 -6.41
CA LYS A 220 -15.42 16.49 -7.86
C LYS A 220 -14.03 16.17 -8.42
N THR A 221 -13.01 16.90 -7.97
CA THR A 221 -11.63 16.69 -8.39
C THR A 221 -11.12 15.32 -7.92
N ALA A 222 -11.38 14.94 -6.67
CA ALA A 222 -11.00 13.63 -6.14
C ALA A 222 -11.69 12.47 -6.87
N VAL A 223 -12.96 12.63 -7.24
CA VAL A 223 -13.70 11.64 -8.05
C VAL A 223 -13.08 11.49 -9.44
N ALA A 224 -12.66 12.59 -10.07
CA ALA A 224 -11.98 12.55 -11.35
C ALA A 224 -10.59 11.90 -11.24
N ASP A 225 -9.86 12.20 -10.17
CA ASP A 225 -8.57 11.58 -9.84
C ASP A 225 -8.70 10.06 -9.76
N VAL A 226 -9.63 9.54 -8.94
CA VAL A 226 -9.86 8.10 -8.81
C VAL A 226 -10.24 7.48 -10.15
N ARG A 227 -11.13 8.10 -10.93
CA ARG A 227 -11.50 7.59 -12.26
C ARG A 227 -10.31 7.47 -13.20
N CYS A 228 -9.41 8.46 -13.19
CA CYS A 228 -8.19 8.41 -14.00
C CYS A 228 -7.23 7.32 -13.52
N LYS A 229 -7.06 7.15 -12.19
CA LYS A 229 -6.25 6.07 -11.61
C LYS A 229 -6.80 4.70 -11.96
N ASP A 230 -8.10 4.49 -11.82
CA ASP A 230 -8.78 3.23 -12.15
C ASP A 230 -8.66 2.89 -13.64
N LYS A 231 -8.95 3.88 -14.51
CA LYS A 231 -8.85 3.71 -15.97
C LYS A 231 -7.47 3.25 -16.40
N LEU A 232 -6.42 3.69 -15.72
CA LEU A 232 -5.03 3.40 -16.04
C LEU A 232 -4.45 2.23 -15.24
N GLY A 233 -5.14 1.71 -14.24
CA GLY A 233 -4.59 0.73 -13.31
C GLY A 233 -3.40 1.26 -12.50
N LEU A 234 -3.34 2.59 -12.30
CA LEU A 234 -2.16 3.28 -11.79
C LEU A 234 -1.70 2.77 -10.44
N VAL A 235 -2.63 2.56 -9.50
CA VAL A 235 -2.28 2.13 -8.13
C VAL A 235 -1.62 0.77 -8.14
N GLN A 236 -2.15 -0.18 -8.93
CA GLN A 236 -1.57 -1.51 -9.07
C GLN A 236 -0.19 -1.46 -9.74
N GLU A 237 -0.02 -0.63 -10.78
CA GLU A 237 1.26 -0.44 -11.47
C GLU A 237 2.33 0.11 -10.51
N LEU A 238 2.03 1.17 -9.77
CA LEU A 238 2.95 1.77 -8.81
C LEU A 238 3.25 0.83 -7.62
N ALA A 239 2.23 0.12 -7.13
CA ALA A 239 2.40 -0.85 -6.06
C ALA A 239 3.31 -2.02 -6.47
N ASN A 240 3.19 -2.49 -7.72
CA ASN A 240 4.08 -3.53 -8.25
C ASN A 240 5.53 -3.04 -8.36
N LEU A 241 5.75 -1.80 -8.81
CA LEU A 241 7.09 -1.20 -8.83
C LEU A 241 7.69 -1.09 -7.42
N ASP A 242 6.89 -0.69 -6.44
CA ASP A 242 7.33 -0.69 -5.04
C ASP A 242 7.62 -2.11 -4.54
N ALA A 243 6.78 -3.09 -4.87
CA ALA A 243 6.97 -4.48 -4.48
C ALA A 243 8.28 -5.06 -5.04
N ASP A 244 8.57 -4.82 -6.31
CA ASP A 244 9.84 -5.26 -6.93
C ASP A 244 11.07 -4.65 -6.26
N ARG A 245 11.01 -3.36 -5.95
CA ARG A 245 12.11 -2.65 -5.27
C ARG A 245 12.31 -3.16 -3.85
N GLN A 246 11.20 -3.39 -3.13
CA GLN A 246 11.24 -3.95 -1.79
C GLN A 246 11.77 -5.38 -1.79
N GLN A 247 11.38 -6.21 -2.77
CA GLN A 247 11.85 -7.58 -2.86
C GLN A 247 13.37 -7.63 -3.09
N LYS A 248 13.93 -6.77 -3.94
CA LYS A 248 15.38 -6.65 -4.13
C LYS A 248 16.10 -6.32 -2.82
N MET A 249 15.59 -5.35 -2.07
CA MET A 249 16.16 -5.01 -0.76
C MET A 249 16.05 -6.16 0.26
N ILE A 250 14.94 -6.91 0.22
CA ILE A 250 14.76 -8.10 1.06
C ILE A 250 15.81 -9.16 0.72
N ASP A 251 16.04 -9.42 -0.55
CA ASP A 251 17.01 -10.43 -0.99
C ASP A 251 18.43 -10.05 -0.57
N GLU A 252 18.77 -8.76 -0.61
CA GLU A 252 20.09 -8.23 -0.21
C GLU A 252 20.29 -8.19 1.32
N HIS A 253 19.22 -7.92 2.09
CA HIS A 253 19.29 -7.63 3.53
C HIS A 253 18.42 -8.56 4.39
N LYS A 254 18.11 -9.75 3.92
CA LYS A 254 17.17 -10.68 4.57
C LYS A 254 17.48 -10.93 6.05
N THR A 255 18.74 -11.14 6.39
CA THR A 255 19.16 -11.44 7.77
C THR A 255 18.89 -10.26 8.70
N ASP A 256 19.18 -9.03 8.26
CA ASP A 256 18.96 -7.83 9.06
C ASP A 256 17.48 -7.53 9.21
N LEU A 257 16.68 -7.74 8.16
CA LEU A 257 15.24 -7.56 8.18
C LEU A 257 14.56 -8.59 9.10
N GLU A 258 15.01 -9.84 9.09
CA GLU A 258 14.47 -10.86 10.01
C GLU A 258 14.86 -10.54 11.46
N ALA A 259 16.10 -10.09 11.72
CA ALA A 259 16.49 -9.63 13.04
C ALA A 259 15.66 -8.43 13.51
N PHE A 260 15.34 -7.50 12.62
CA PHE A 260 14.46 -6.38 12.90
C PHE A 260 13.05 -6.85 13.28
N ARG A 261 12.50 -7.80 12.52
CA ARG A 261 11.20 -8.40 12.81
C ARG A 261 11.13 -9.03 14.21
N GLN A 262 12.22 -9.67 14.66
CA GLN A 262 12.29 -10.28 15.98
C GLN A 262 12.25 -9.25 17.12
N VAL A 263 12.51 -7.98 16.87
CA VAL A 263 12.42 -6.91 17.88
C VAL A 263 10.97 -6.50 18.15
N TRP A 264 10.15 -6.34 17.10
CA TRP A 264 8.79 -5.82 17.29
C TRP A 264 7.71 -6.90 17.52
N LEU A 265 7.92 -8.16 17.10
CA LEU A 265 6.96 -9.25 17.33
C LEU A 265 6.61 -9.45 18.81
N PRO A 266 7.56 -9.42 19.78
CA PRO A 266 7.23 -9.49 21.20
C PRO A 266 6.36 -8.33 21.68
N MET A 267 6.56 -7.12 21.13
CA MET A 267 5.76 -5.93 21.48
C MET A 267 4.31 -6.11 21.03
N ARG A 268 4.10 -6.61 19.81
CA ARG A 268 2.77 -6.98 19.33
C ARG A 268 2.09 -8.01 20.26
N ALA A 269 2.82 -9.06 20.63
CA ALA A 269 2.30 -10.08 21.55
C ALA A 269 1.95 -9.49 22.94
N ALA A 270 2.74 -8.53 23.44
CA ALA A 270 2.43 -7.81 24.67
C ALA A 270 1.14 -6.99 24.54
N ALA A 271 0.97 -6.28 23.43
CA ALA A 271 -0.26 -5.54 23.17
C ALA A 271 -1.48 -6.46 23.08
N ASP A 272 -1.38 -7.58 22.34
CA ASP A 272 -2.45 -8.57 22.23
C ASP A 272 -2.86 -9.14 23.60
N LYS A 273 -1.89 -9.38 24.49
CA LYS A 273 -2.17 -9.83 25.86
C LYS A 273 -2.96 -8.79 26.64
N VAL A 274 -2.61 -7.51 26.56
CA VAL A 274 -3.33 -6.42 27.24
C VAL A 274 -4.76 -6.29 26.70
N LEU A 275 -4.94 -6.32 25.41
CA LEU A 275 -6.24 -6.12 24.75
C LEU A 275 -7.13 -7.37 24.80
N GLY A 276 -6.55 -8.57 24.86
CA GLY A 276 -7.26 -9.84 24.96
C GLY A 276 -7.63 -10.25 26.38
N ALA A 277 -7.09 -9.59 27.38
CA ALA A 277 -7.37 -9.85 28.80
C ALA A 277 -8.65 -9.17 29.34
N ARG A 278 -9.53 -8.68 28.46
CA ARG A 278 -10.80 -8.02 28.77
C ARG A 278 -11.97 -8.96 28.69
#